data_74530404679cb25886643703d138585a
#
_entry.id   74530404679cb25886643703d138585a
#
_cell.length_a   1.000
_cell.length_b   1.000
_cell.length_c   1.000
_cell.angle_alpha   90.00
_cell.angle_beta   90.00
_cell.angle_gamma   90.00
#
_symmetry.space_group_name_H-M   'P 1'
#
loop_
_entity.id
_entity.type
_entity.pdbx_description
1 polymer ?
#
loop_
_entity_poly.entity_id
_entity_poly.type
_entity_poly.pdbx_seq_one_letter_code
_entity_poly.pdbx_strand_id
1 'polypeptide(L)'
;KMTMIVGFISTLLSMLAGDMSAKFLHKVQPEKLAAYEWHFDTQSQANLVFFGVLNEKTNEVSGAIEIPGMLSFLADNSLKTTVKGLNDFPKNELPPLIVHYFFDLMVSMGVFCFVISGIFMLILLIKKLRHLTTHKVVLYSILLTGPASMLAIEFGWFLTEMGRQPWIVRGYLRVSQAATQAGGITLVTILFGLLYLVLIVTSAYVLLRMFRNKPAINDVNQVLKERGDNK
;
A
#
# COMPACT_ATOMS: atom_id res chain seq x y z
N LYS A 1 3.89 13.68 -19.13
CA LYS A 1 2.91 12.86 -19.86
C LYS A 1 3.33 11.39 -19.87
N MET A 2 4.52 11.07 -20.34
CA MET A 2 5.03 9.70 -20.41
C MET A 2 5.03 9.00 -19.05
N THR A 3 5.51 9.66 -18.00
CA THR A 3 5.51 9.16 -16.63
C THR A 3 4.12 8.74 -16.14
N MET A 4 3.07 9.51 -16.45
CA MET A 4 1.70 9.19 -16.04
C MET A 4 1.12 8.00 -16.82
N ILE A 5 1.52 7.82 -18.10
CA ILE A 5 1.14 6.63 -18.88
C ILE A 5 1.77 5.38 -18.28
N VAL A 6 3.07 5.43 -18.01
CA VAL A 6 3.79 4.33 -17.34
C VAL A 6 3.19 4.06 -15.96
N GLY A 7 2.90 5.12 -15.18
CA GLY A 7 2.26 5.01 -13.87
C GLY A 7 0.91 4.30 -13.92
N PHE A 8 0.06 4.66 -14.89
CA PHE A 8 -1.24 4.01 -15.08
C PHE A 8 -1.11 2.52 -15.41
N ILE A 9 -0.23 2.17 -16.34
CA ILE A 9 0.02 0.77 -16.72
C ILE A 9 0.57 -0.01 -15.52
N SER A 10 1.54 0.56 -14.79
CA SER A 10 2.15 -0.09 -13.63
C SER A 10 1.14 -0.32 -12.49
N THR A 11 0.29 0.67 -12.18
CA THR A 11 -0.74 0.52 -11.14
C THR A 11 -1.80 -0.49 -11.55
N LEU A 12 -2.21 -0.54 -12.83
CA LEU A 12 -3.12 -1.56 -13.34
C LEU A 12 -2.52 -2.97 -13.19
N LEU A 13 -1.26 -3.17 -13.57
CA LEU A 13 -0.58 -4.45 -13.40
C LEU A 13 -0.45 -4.84 -11.92
N SER A 14 -0.18 -3.87 -11.05
CA SER A 14 -0.13 -4.11 -9.59
C SER A 14 -1.47 -4.54 -9.02
N MET A 15 -2.59 -3.95 -9.48
CA MET A 15 -3.94 -4.37 -9.07
C MET A 15 -4.26 -5.79 -9.54
N LEU A 16 -3.91 -6.16 -10.77
CA LEU A 16 -4.08 -7.53 -11.28
C LEU A 16 -3.23 -8.54 -10.48
N ALA A 17 -1.99 -8.19 -10.16
CA ALA A 17 -1.13 -9.03 -9.32
C ALA A 17 -1.69 -9.17 -7.90
N GLY A 18 -2.28 -8.11 -7.34
CA GLY A 18 -2.97 -8.12 -6.05
C GLY A 18 -4.17 -9.07 -6.03
N ASP A 19 -5.01 -9.02 -7.06
CA ASP A 19 -6.14 -9.95 -7.23
C ASP A 19 -5.68 -11.42 -7.30
N MET A 20 -4.64 -11.70 -8.07
CA MET A 20 -4.04 -13.05 -8.13
C MET A 20 -3.49 -13.49 -6.76
N SER A 21 -2.89 -12.57 -6.00
CA SER A 21 -2.38 -12.83 -4.66
C SER A 21 -3.50 -13.14 -3.67
N ALA A 22 -4.63 -12.43 -3.71
CA ALA A 22 -5.79 -12.72 -2.87
C ALA A 22 -6.34 -14.12 -3.12
N LYS A 23 -6.48 -14.53 -4.39
CA LYS A 23 -6.90 -15.89 -4.79
C LYS A 23 -5.92 -16.96 -4.34
N PHE A 24 -4.62 -16.67 -4.42
CA PHE A 24 -3.57 -17.56 -3.90
C PHE A 24 -3.68 -17.72 -2.38
N LEU A 25 -3.85 -16.62 -1.65
CA LEU A 25 -4.00 -16.65 -0.19
C LEU A 25 -5.26 -17.44 0.21
N HIS A 26 -6.37 -17.24 -0.48
CA HIS A 26 -7.60 -18.00 -0.22
C HIS A 26 -7.37 -19.51 -0.26
N LYS A 27 -6.58 -20.01 -1.21
CA LYS A 27 -6.31 -21.44 -1.42
C LYS A 27 -5.23 -21.99 -0.48
N VAL A 28 -4.17 -21.22 -0.21
CA VAL A 28 -2.95 -21.72 0.43
C VAL A 28 -2.79 -21.22 1.86
N GLN A 29 -3.25 -20.00 2.17
CA GLN A 29 -3.13 -19.35 3.48
C GLN A 29 -4.43 -18.62 3.86
N PRO A 30 -5.56 -19.33 4.00
CA PRO A 30 -6.86 -18.70 4.25
C PRO A 30 -6.91 -17.91 5.58
N GLU A 31 -6.16 -18.32 6.60
CA GLU A 31 -6.02 -17.58 7.85
C GLU A 31 -5.41 -16.18 7.65
N LYS A 32 -4.50 -16.06 6.70
CA LYS A 32 -3.86 -14.78 6.36
C LYS A 32 -4.83 -13.86 5.63
N LEU A 33 -5.59 -14.40 4.67
CA LEU A 33 -6.64 -13.65 3.99
C LEU A 33 -7.69 -13.16 5.00
N ALA A 34 -8.15 -14.03 5.89
CA ALA A 34 -9.12 -13.69 6.92
C ALA A 34 -8.61 -12.59 7.88
N ALA A 35 -7.31 -12.58 8.22
CA ALA A 35 -6.72 -11.53 9.04
C ALA A 35 -6.60 -10.19 8.31
N TYR A 36 -6.31 -10.21 7.00
CA TYR A 36 -6.22 -9.00 6.19
C TYR A 36 -7.57 -8.30 6.02
N GLU A 37 -8.66 -9.07 6.08
CA GLU A 37 -10.03 -8.58 5.87
C GLU A 37 -10.88 -8.54 7.14
N TRP A 38 -10.30 -8.80 8.31
CA TRP A 38 -11.04 -8.97 9.58
C TRP A 38 -12.26 -9.86 9.45
N HIS A 39 -12.14 -10.93 8.69
CA HIS A 39 -13.21 -11.88 8.45
C HIS A 39 -13.22 -12.93 9.56
N PHE A 40 -14.17 -12.83 10.51
CA PHE A 40 -14.18 -13.66 11.71
C PHE A 40 -14.90 -15.00 11.50
N ASP A 41 -16.04 -15.00 10.85
CA ASP A 41 -16.89 -16.19 10.71
C ASP A 41 -16.89 -16.72 9.28
N THR A 42 -16.76 -18.05 9.12
CA THR A 42 -16.79 -18.70 7.82
C THR A 42 -18.14 -18.58 7.18
N GLN A 43 -18.20 -17.94 6.02
CA GLN A 43 -19.46 -17.73 5.28
C GLN A 43 -19.24 -17.62 3.77
N SER A 44 -20.30 -17.90 3.01
CA SER A 44 -20.43 -17.51 1.60
C SER A 44 -20.99 -16.08 1.51
N GLN A 45 -20.78 -15.42 0.38
CA GLN A 45 -21.16 -14.01 0.19
C GLN A 45 -20.53 -13.09 1.26
N ALA A 46 -19.30 -13.41 1.62
CA ALA A 46 -18.54 -12.67 2.63
C ALA A 46 -18.36 -11.21 2.21
N ASN A 47 -18.66 -10.28 3.12
CA ASN A 47 -18.48 -8.86 2.91
C ASN A 47 -16.99 -8.51 2.94
N LEU A 48 -16.60 -7.59 2.08
CA LEU A 48 -15.32 -6.90 2.21
C LEU A 48 -15.50 -5.79 3.24
N VAL A 49 -14.65 -5.77 4.24
CA VAL A 49 -14.62 -4.73 5.26
C VAL A 49 -13.52 -3.75 4.91
N PHE A 50 -13.83 -2.46 4.85
CA PHE A 50 -12.87 -1.44 4.51
C PHE A 50 -12.86 -0.35 5.58
N PHE A 51 -11.70 -0.11 6.18
CA PHE A 51 -11.52 0.69 7.38
C PHE A 51 -12.34 0.17 8.58
N GLY A 52 -12.54 1.03 9.56
CA GLY A 52 -13.26 0.71 10.79
C GLY A 52 -12.35 0.65 12.01
N VAL A 53 -12.96 0.42 13.15
CA VAL A 53 -12.26 0.23 14.43
C VAL A 53 -12.66 -1.12 15.00
N LEU A 54 -11.68 -2.00 15.20
CA LEU A 54 -11.88 -3.32 15.76
C LEU A 54 -11.85 -3.26 17.29
N ASN A 55 -12.89 -3.82 17.91
CA ASN A 55 -12.87 -4.18 19.32
C ASN A 55 -12.38 -5.62 19.46
N GLU A 56 -11.10 -5.80 19.80
CA GLU A 56 -10.49 -7.13 19.91
C GLU A 56 -11.12 -8.04 21.00
N LYS A 57 -11.90 -7.47 21.94
CA LYS A 57 -12.57 -8.26 22.98
C LYS A 57 -13.87 -8.90 22.51
N THR A 58 -14.62 -8.20 21.64
CA THR A 58 -15.92 -8.65 21.11
C THR A 58 -15.83 -9.13 19.66
N ASN A 59 -14.70 -8.90 18.96
CA ASN A 59 -14.52 -9.09 17.53
C ASN A 59 -15.51 -8.27 16.68
N GLU A 60 -16.03 -7.16 17.22
CA GLU A 60 -16.95 -6.29 16.52
C GLU A 60 -16.19 -5.16 15.84
N VAL A 61 -16.52 -4.92 14.59
CA VAL A 61 -15.97 -3.82 13.80
C VAL A 61 -17.01 -2.70 13.74
N SER A 62 -16.61 -1.49 14.11
CA SER A 62 -17.47 -0.32 14.07
C SER A 62 -16.96 0.73 13.10
N GLY A 63 -17.89 1.43 12.42
CA GLY A 63 -17.56 2.51 11.48
C GLY A 63 -16.90 2.04 10.18
N ALA A 64 -16.93 0.74 9.86
CA ALA A 64 -16.41 0.21 8.61
C ALA A 64 -17.34 0.48 7.43
N ILE A 65 -16.76 0.52 6.24
CA ILE A 65 -17.49 0.48 4.97
C ILE A 65 -17.51 -0.99 4.53
N GLU A 66 -18.71 -1.58 4.47
CA GLU A 66 -18.88 -2.95 4.05
C GLU A 66 -19.39 -3.02 2.61
N ILE A 67 -18.72 -3.85 1.79
CA ILE A 67 -19.15 -4.12 0.42
C ILE A 67 -19.66 -5.57 0.35
N PRO A 68 -20.99 -5.79 0.24
CA PRO A 68 -21.58 -7.12 0.31
C PRO A 68 -21.05 -8.09 -0.75
N GLY A 69 -20.62 -9.28 -0.32
CA GLY A 69 -20.16 -10.36 -1.19
C GLY A 69 -18.82 -10.12 -1.90
N MET A 70 -18.22 -8.95 -1.73
CA MET A 70 -17.01 -8.59 -2.48
C MET A 70 -15.79 -9.40 -2.06
N LEU A 71 -15.67 -9.77 -0.79
CA LEU A 71 -14.58 -10.64 -0.34
C LEU A 71 -14.67 -12.04 -0.97
N SER A 72 -15.87 -12.61 -1.06
CA SER A 72 -16.09 -13.89 -1.77
C SER A 72 -15.72 -13.80 -3.24
N PHE A 73 -16.03 -12.66 -3.90
CA PHE A 73 -15.66 -12.44 -5.29
C PHE A 73 -14.14 -12.31 -5.47
N LEU A 74 -13.45 -11.59 -4.61
CA LEU A 74 -12.00 -11.47 -4.64
C LEU A 74 -11.28 -12.79 -4.34
N ALA A 75 -11.89 -13.64 -3.51
CA ALA A 75 -11.31 -14.93 -3.14
C ALA A 75 -11.27 -15.94 -4.31
N ASP A 76 -12.29 -16.00 -5.17
CA ASP A 76 -12.32 -16.95 -6.30
C ASP A 76 -13.31 -16.55 -7.44
N ASN A 77 -13.45 -15.26 -7.76
CA ASN A 77 -14.33 -14.73 -8.84
C ASN A 77 -15.81 -15.13 -8.75
N SER A 78 -16.28 -15.53 -7.57
CA SER A 78 -17.68 -15.91 -7.36
C SER A 78 -18.20 -15.36 -6.04
N LEU A 79 -19.36 -14.73 -6.08
CA LEU A 79 -20.06 -14.27 -4.88
C LEU A 79 -20.45 -15.43 -3.94
N LYS A 80 -20.51 -16.66 -4.45
CA LYS A 80 -20.88 -17.86 -3.68
C LYS A 80 -19.67 -18.55 -3.03
N THR A 81 -18.47 -18.07 -3.27
CA THR A 81 -17.26 -18.65 -2.67
C THR A 81 -17.32 -18.53 -1.15
N THR A 82 -17.12 -19.65 -0.47
CA THR A 82 -17.03 -19.66 0.99
C THR A 82 -15.64 -19.23 1.42
N VAL A 83 -15.56 -18.16 2.20
CA VAL A 83 -14.32 -17.68 2.80
C VAL A 83 -14.23 -18.14 4.23
N LYS A 84 -13.11 -18.75 4.63
CA LYS A 84 -12.87 -19.19 6.00
C LYS A 84 -12.62 -18.01 6.91
N GLY A 85 -13.25 -18.03 8.08
CA GLY A 85 -13.10 -17.01 9.10
C GLY A 85 -11.99 -17.29 10.10
N LEU A 86 -11.54 -16.26 10.80
CA LEU A 86 -10.48 -16.34 11.81
C LEU A 86 -10.83 -17.29 12.95
N ASN A 87 -12.12 -17.44 13.27
CA ASN A 87 -12.60 -18.31 14.35
C ASN A 87 -12.36 -19.81 14.07
N ASP A 88 -12.12 -20.20 12.81
CA ASP A 88 -11.83 -21.58 12.43
C ASP A 88 -10.35 -21.98 12.66
N PHE A 89 -9.50 -21.03 13.02
CA PHE A 89 -8.06 -21.26 13.16
C PHE A 89 -7.60 -21.11 14.62
N PRO A 90 -6.55 -21.85 15.04
CA PRO A 90 -5.93 -21.67 16.34
C PRO A 90 -5.38 -20.24 16.50
N LYS A 91 -5.70 -19.58 17.61
CA LYS A 91 -5.26 -18.20 17.89
C LYS A 91 -3.75 -17.98 17.80
N ASN A 92 -2.97 -19.00 18.14
CA ASN A 92 -1.50 -18.96 18.08
C ASN A 92 -0.91 -19.12 16.68
N GLU A 93 -1.75 -19.26 15.67
CA GLU A 93 -1.36 -19.34 14.25
C GLU A 93 -1.83 -18.13 13.44
N LEU A 94 -2.60 -17.24 14.06
CA LEU A 94 -3.12 -16.06 13.42
C LEU A 94 -2.08 -14.94 13.35
N PRO A 95 -2.02 -14.21 12.23
CA PRO A 95 -1.29 -12.94 12.15
C PRO A 95 -1.88 -11.89 13.11
N PRO A 96 -1.11 -10.87 13.51
CA PRO A 96 -1.63 -9.73 14.26
C PRO A 96 -2.74 -9.01 13.47
N LEU A 97 -3.87 -8.69 14.13
CA LEU A 97 -5.03 -8.09 13.46
C LEU A 97 -4.79 -6.67 12.95
N ILE A 98 -3.74 -6.00 13.39
CA ILE A 98 -3.30 -4.69 12.88
C ILE A 98 -2.95 -4.73 11.37
N VAL A 99 -2.69 -5.90 10.80
CA VAL A 99 -2.37 -6.07 9.38
C VAL A 99 -3.47 -5.56 8.47
N HIS A 100 -4.73 -5.58 8.89
CA HIS A 100 -5.85 -5.04 8.15
C HIS A 100 -5.69 -3.55 7.85
N TYR A 101 -5.27 -2.73 8.82
CA TYR A 101 -5.04 -1.31 8.60
C TYR A 101 -3.93 -1.05 7.57
N PHE A 102 -2.86 -1.85 7.61
CA PHE A 102 -1.80 -1.73 6.59
C PHE A 102 -2.29 -2.14 5.20
N PHE A 103 -3.14 -3.16 5.14
CA PHE A 103 -3.79 -3.57 3.89
C PHE A 103 -4.66 -2.45 3.32
N ASP A 104 -5.56 -1.88 4.11
CA ASP A 104 -6.44 -0.80 3.71
C ASP A 104 -5.69 0.45 3.26
N LEU A 105 -4.66 0.86 4.01
CA LEU A 105 -3.84 2.00 3.66
C LEU A 105 -3.06 1.76 2.35
N MET A 106 -2.48 0.56 2.18
CA MET A 106 -1.80 0.18 0.95
C MET A 106 -2.75 0.25 -0.25
N VAL A 107 -3.93 -0.37 -0.13
CA VAL A 107 -4.95 -0.40 -1.19
C VAL A 107 -5.45 1.01 -1.50
N SER A 108 -5.75 1.82 -0.47
CA SER A 108 -6.23 3.20 -0.64
C SER A 108 -5.24 4.06 -1.43
N MET A 109 -3.95 4.00 -1.06
CA MET A 109 -2.91 4.76 -1.76
C MET A 109 -2.70 4.25 -3.19
N GLY A 110 -2.75 2.93 -3.39
CA GLY A 110 -2.67 2.31 -4.72
C GLY A 110 -3.83 2.72 -5.63
N VAL A 111 -5.06 2.65 -5.13
CA VAL A 111 -6.27 3.08 -5.83
C VAL A 111 -6.22 4.58 -6.15
N PHE A 112 -5.78 5.40 -5.19
CA PHE A 112 -5.58 6.84 -5.44
C PHE A 112 -4.63 7.07 -6.63
N CYS A 113 -3.47 6.42 -6.66
CA CYS A 113 -2.51 6.53 -7.76
C CYS A 113 -3.11 6.06 -9.10
N PHE A 114 -3.86 4.96 -9.10
CA PHE A 114 -4.54 4.44 -10.28
C PHE A 114 -5.59 5.42 -10.81
N VAL A 115 -6.45 5.94 -9.94
CA VAL A 115 -7.52 6.89 -10.31
C VAL A 115 -6.93 8.18 -10.89
N ILE A 116 -5.93 8.77 -10.23
CA ILE A 116 -5.31 10.00 -10.71
C ILE A 116 -4.60 9.80 -12.06
N SER A 117 -3.86 8.72 -12.21
CA SER A 117 -3.20 8.39 -13.49
C SER A 117 -4.22 8.09 -14.60
N GLY A 118 -5.32 7.39 -14.27
CA GLY A 118 -6.42 7.11 -15.18
C GLY A 118 -7.16 8.38 -15.62
N ILE A 119 -7.49 9.27 -14.70
CA ILE A 119 -8.09 10.59 -15.03
C ILE A 119 -7.17 11.37 -15.97
N PHE A 120 -5.86 11.38 -15.67
CA PHE A 120 -4.91 12.07 -16.54
C PHE A 120 -4.84 11.44 -17.93
N MET A 121 -4.90 10.11 -18.03
CA MET A 121 -5.01 9.41 -19.32
C MET A 121 -6.26 9.83 -20.09
N LEU A 122 -7.42 9.90 -19.45
CA LEU A 122 -8.67 10.37 -20.06
C LEU A 122 -8.54 11.81 -20.55
N ILE A 123 -7.93 12.71 -19.76
CA ILE A 123 -7.66 14.09 -20.16
C ILE A 123 -6.78 14.14 -21.42
N LEU A 124 -5.81 13.26 -21.57
CA LEU A 124 -4.96 13.20 -22.76
C LEU A 124 -5.68 12.65 -23.99
N LEU A 125 -6.56 11.66 -23.82
CA LEU A 125 -7.31 11.02 -24.90
C LEU A 125 -8.40 11.93 -25.45
N ILE A 126 -9.12 12.64 -24.58
CA ILE A 126 -10.23 13.51 -24.96
C ILE A 126 -9.69 14.90 -25.32
N LYS A 127 -9.65 15.23 -26.61
CA LYS A 127 -9.11 16.53 -27.11
C LYS A 127 -9.70 17.75 -26.40
N LYS A 128 -11.02 17.71 -26.08
CA LYS A 128 -11.74 18.80 -25.40
C LYS A 128 -11.24 19.04 -23.97
N LEU A 129 -10.70 18.02 -23.29
CA LEU A 129 -10.23 18.11 -21.90
C LEU A 129 -8.74 18.47 -21.77
N ARG A 130 -7.99 18.53 -22.88
CA ARG A 130 -6.53 18.76 -22.85
C ARG A 130 -6.11 20.07 -22.17
N HIS A 131 -6.98 21.07 -22.13
CA HIS A 131 -6.73 22.31 -21.39
C HIS A 131 -6.59 22.07 -19.86
N LEU A 132 -7.19 21.00 -19.33
CA LEU A 132 -7.08 20.63 -17.92
C LEU A 132 -5.70 20.10 -17.53
N THR A 133 -4.83 19.74 -18.49
CA THR A 133 -3.46 19.25 -18.17
C THR A 133 -2.61 20.27 -17.40
N THR A 134 -2.93 21.55 -17.49
CA THR A 134 -2.26 22.65 -16.80
C THR A 134 -3.07 23.18 -15.62
N HIS A 135 -4.23 22.60 -15.34
CA HIS A 135 -5.06 23.03 -14.22
C HIS A 135 -4.40 22.67 -12.89
N LYS A 136 -4.40 23.61 -11.93
CA LYS A 136 -3.69 23.47 -10.65
C LYS A 136 -4.09 22.21 -9.89
N VAL A 137 -5.39 21.89 -9.83
CA VAL A 137 -5.88 20.69 -9.10
C VAL A 137 -5.27 19.42 -9.70
N VAL A 138 -5.26 19.29 -11.04
CA VAL A 138 -4.67 18.13 -11.73
C VAL A 138 -3.17 18.03 -11.43
N LEU A 139 -2.44 19.16 -11.47
CA LEU A 139 -1.02 19.18 -11.19
C LEU A 139 -0.70 18.81 -9.74
N TYR A 140 -1.47 19.31 -8.76
CA TYR A 140 -1.30 18.94 -7.35
C TYR A 140 -1.66 17.47 -7.11
N SER A 141 -2.72 16.97 -7.74
CA SER A 141 -3.07 15.54 -7.62
C SER A 141 -1.94 14.64 -8.16
N ILE A 142 -1.34 15.01 -9.30
CA ILE A 142 -0.17 14.30 -9.85
C ILE A 142 1.03 14.38 -8.89
N LEU A 143 1.29 15.54 -8.31
CA LEU A 143 2.38 15.71 -7.34
C LEU A 143 2.20 14.79 -6.13
N LEU A 144 0.96 14.63 -5.66
CA LEU A 144 0.63 13.77 -4.50
C LEU A 144 0.76 12.27 -4.82
N THR A 145 0.72 11.85 -6.10
CA THR A 145 0.91 10.42 -6.42
C THR A 145 2.31 9.91 -6.05
N GLY A 146 3.33 10.77 -6.06
CA GLY A 146 4.68 10.41 -5.64
C GLY A 146 4.75 9.94 -4.16
N PRO A 147 4.43 10.81 -3.19
CA PRO A 147 4.34 10.40 -1.78
C PRO A 147 3.37 9.25 -1.54
N ALA A 148 2.19 9.24 -2.19
CA ALA A 148 1.20 8.18 -2.03
C ALA A 148 1.73 6.81 -2.48
N SER A 149 2.44 6.76 -3.61
CA SER A 149 3.05 5.49 -4.07
C SER A 149 4.14 4.99 -3.12
N MET A 150 4.95 5.88 -2.54
CA MET A 150 5.94 5.50 -1.51
C MET A 150 5.25 4.94 -0.27
N LEU A 151 4.20 5.60 0.22
CA LEU A 151 3.42 5.11 1.37
C LEU A 151 2.75 3.77 1.07
N ALA A 152 2.23 3.55 -0.15
CA ALA A 152 1.67 2.26 -0.55
C ALA A 152 2.72 1.14 -0.46
N ILE A 153 3.96 1.39 -0.88
CA ILE A 153 5.08 0.43 -0.79
C ILE A 153 5.40 0.13 0.68
N GLU A 154 5.51 1.15 1.52
CA GLU A 154 5.82 0.99 2.95
C GLU A 154 4.72 0.21 3.69
N PHE A 155 3.45 0.56 3.49
CA PHE A 155 2.34 -0.19 4.10
C PHE A 155 2.26 -1.63 3.57
N GLY A 156 2.55 -1.85 2.29
CA GLY A 156 2.67 -3.19 1.72
C GLY A 156 3.80 -4.00 2.34
N TRP A 157 4.92 -3.37 2.63
CA TRP A 157 6.03 -4.02 3.32
C TRP A 157 5.66 -4.39 4.76
N PHE A 158 5.06 -3.46 5.54
CA PHE A 158 4.55 -3.77 6.88
C PHE A 158 3.53 -4.91 6.84
N LEU A 159 2.60 -4.87 5.89
CA LEU A 159 1.61 -5.93 5.68
C LEU A 159 2.26 -7.29 5.48
N THR A 160 3.27 -7.38 4.63
CA THR A 160 3.92 -8.67 4.32
C THR A 160 4.75 -9.19 5.48
N GLU A 161 5.49 -8.34 6.18
CA GLU A 161 6.35 -8.74 7.31
C GLU A 161 5.52 -9.10 8.56
N MET A 162 4.52 -8.30 8.90
CA MET A 162 3.65 -8.60 10.05
C MET A 162 2.66 -9.72 9.75
N GLY A 163 2.13 -9.77 8.52
CA GLY A 163 1.22 -10.83 8.08
C GLY A 163 1.90 -12.19 7.88
N ARG A 164 3.21 -12.26 7.96
CA ARG A 164 3.96 -13.50 7.97
C ARG A 164 3.90 -14.20 9.33
N GLN A 165 3.81 -13.42 10.41
CA GLN A 165 3.79 -13.96 11.77
C GLN A 165 2.60 -14.89 12.00
N PRO A 166 2.75 -15.91 12.89
CA PRO A 166 3.91 -16.21 13.73
C PRO A 166 5.00 -17.05 13.01
N TRP A 167 4.89 -17.26 11.71
CA TRP A 167 5.77 -18.11 10.93
C TRP A 167 6.83 -17.32 10.16
N ILE A 168 8.05 -17.85 10.10
CA ILE A 168 9.04 -17.49 9.07
C ILE A 168 8.84 -18.41 7.85
N VAL A 169 8.78 -19.73 8.12
CA VAL A 169 8.42 -20.74 7.14
C VAL A 169 7.24 -21.51 7.69
N ARG A 170 6.08 -21.34 7.06
CA ARG A 170 4.81 -21.91 7.54
C ARG A 170 4.93 -23.42 7.77
N GLY A 171 4.52 -23.86 8.97
CA GLY A 171 4.57 -25.26 9.39
C GLY A 171 5.96 -25.80 9.78
N TYR A 172 7.04 -25.03 9.56
CA TYR A 172 8.41 -25.48 9.84
C TYR A 172 9.15 -24.61 10.84
N LEU A 173 9.12 -23.29 10.69
CA LEU A 173 9.93 -22.39 11.49
C LEU A 173 9.12 -21.19 11.99
N ARG A 174 8.99 -21.05 13.30
CA ARG A 174 8.35 -19.88 13.93
C ARG A 174 9.37 -18.76 14.16
N VAL A 175 8.85 -17.51 14.19
CA VAL A 175 9.67 -16.32 14.50
C VAL A 175 10.38 -16.45 15.84
N SER A 176 9.68 -16.99 16.86
CA SER A 176 10.24 -17.21 18.19
C SER A 176 11.42 -18.20 18.22
N GLN A 177 11.44 -19.16 17.30
CA GLN A 177 12.52 -20.16 17.19
C GLN A 177 13.74 -19.63 16.43
N ALA A 178 13.51 -18.69 15.50
CA ALA A 178 14.57 -18.08 14.70
C ALA A 178 15.15 -16.80 15.33
N ALA A 179 14.53 -16.32 16.41
CA ALA A 179 15.04 -15.15 17.13
C ALA A 179 16.42 -15.45 17.69
N THR A 180 17.38 -14.59 17.39
CA THR A 180 18.75 -14.76 17.89
C THR A 180 18.82 -14.64 19.42
N GLN A 181 19.55 -15.54 20.06
CA GLN A 181 19.83 -15.55 21.50
C GLN A 181 21.17 -14.86 21.84
N ALA A 182 21.81 -14.23 20.85
CA ALA A 182 23.10 -13.58 21.05
C ALA A 182 23.00 -12.40 22.03
N GLY A 183 23.96 -12.27 22.93
CA GLY A 183 24.08 -11.11 23.83
C GLY A 183 24.44 -9.83 23.03
N GLY A 184 24.03 -8.66 23.55
CA GLY A 184 24.42 -7.38 22.96
C GLY A 184 23.55 -6.87 21.82
N ILE A 185 22.46 -7.56 21.43
CA ILE A 185 21.55 -7.15 20.36
C ILE A 185 20.98 -5.76 20.63
N THR A 186 20.64 -5.44 21.87
CA THR A 186 20.11 -4.13 22.27
C THR A 186 21.10 -3.01 21.93
N LEU A 187 22.39 -3.21 22.22
CA LEU A 187 23.43 -2.22 21.88
C LEU A 187 23.53 -2.03 20.37
N VAL A 188 23.56 -3.11 19.61
CA VAL A 188 23.62 -3.08 18.15
C VAL A 188 22.40 -2.34 17.58
N THR A 189 21.21 -2.63 18.06
CA THR A 189 19.96 -1.96 17.65
C THR A 189 20.02 -0.46 17.92
N ILE A 190 20.51 -0.04 19.10
CA ILE A 190 20.67 1.38 19.43
C ILE A 190 21.68 2.05 18.49
N LEU A 191 22.83 1.41 18.24
CA LEU A 191 23.84 1.96 17.33
C LEU A 191 23.31 2.13 15.91
N PHE A 192 22.60 1.15 15.37
CA PHE A 192 21.96 1.27 14.06
C PHE A 192 20.86 2.33 14.06
N GLY A 193 20.04 2.41 15.11
CA GLY A 193 19.04 3.45 15.26
C GLY A 193 19.64 4.85 15.21
N LEU A 194 20.73 5.08 15.93
CA LEU A 194 21.46 6.35 15.89
C LEU A 194 22.06 6.64 14.51
N LEU A 195 22.63 5.63 13.85
CA LEU A 195 23.17 5.77 12.50
C LEU A 195 22.06 6.20 11.52
N TYR A 196 20.91 5.51 11.52
CA TYR A 196 19.78 5.88 10.67
C TYR A 196 19.24 7.27 10.97
N LEU A 197 19.16 7.67 12.25
CA LEU A 197 18.77 9.03 12.62
C LEU A 197 19.70 10.07 11.99
N VAL A 198 21.02 9.88 12.09
CA VAL A 198 22.03 10.77 11.48
C VAL A 198 21.84 10.82 9.96
N LEU A 199 21.62 9.67 9.31
CA LEU A 199 21.40 9.60 7.87
C LEU A 199 20.12 10.35 7.45
N ILE A 200 19.03 10.18 8.17
CA ILE A 200 17.75 10.87 7.90
C ILE A 200 17.93 12.39 8.03
N VAL A 201 18.53 12.86 9.14
CA VAL A 201 18.74 14.29 9.38
C VAL A 201 19.67 14.88 8.31
N THR A 202 20.76 14.19 7.99
CA THR A 202 21.71 14.64 6.96
C THR A 202 21.06 14.71 5.59
N SER A 203 20.30 13.67 5.20
CA SER A 203 19.58 13.62 3.93
C SER A 203 18.54 14.75 3.83
N ALA A 204 17.75 14.95 4.88
CA ALA A 204 16.77 16.03 4.94
C ALA A 204 17.46 17.40 4.82
N TYR A 205 18.55 17.62 5.55
CA TYR A 205 19.30 18.87 5.47
C TYR A 205 19.85 19.12 4.06
N VAL A 206 20.48 18.12 3.44
CA VAL A 206 21.03 18.24 2.08
C VAL A 206 19.93 18.54 1.07
N LEU A 207 18.81 17.82 1.12
CA LEU A 207 17.67 18.02 0.21
C LEU A 207 17.08 19.43 0.38
N LEU A 208 16.81 19.86 1.62
CA LEU A 208 16.28 21.19 1.89
C LEU A 208 17.24 22.29 1.39
N ARG A 209 18.55 22.11 1.59
CA ARG A 209 19.56 23.04 1.09
C ARG A 209 19.61 23.07 -0.44
N MET A 210 19.51 21.89 -1.09
CA MET A 210 19.47 21.82 -2.57
C MET A 210 18.26 22.55 -3.13
N PHE A 211 17.05 22.29 -2.61
CA PHE A 211 15.83 22.96 -3.06
C PHE A 211 15.84 24.46 -2.79
N ARG A 212 16.45 24.90 -1.68
CA ARG A 212 16.58 26.32 -1.37
C ARG A 212 17.58 27.05 -2.28
N ASN A 213 18.68 26.39 -2.65
CA ASN A 213 19.75 27.00 -3.45
C ASN A 213 19.52 26.92 -4.95
N LYS A 214 18.68 25.97 -5.41
CA LYS A 214 18.30 25.80 -6.83
C LYS A 214 16.78 25.76 -6.95
N PRO A 215 16.08 26.90 -6.83
CA PRO A 215 14.65 26.93 -7.01
C PRO A 215 14.31 26.53 -8.45
N ALA A 216 13.31 25.67 -8.62
CA ALA A 216 12.88 25.14 -9.94
C ALA A 216 12.53 26.24 -10.96
N ILE A 217 12.23 27.45 -10.51
CA ILE A 217 11.96 28.60 -11.36
C ILE A 217 13.17 28.96 -12.23
N ASN A 218 14.41 28.76 -11.74
CA ASN A 218 15.62 29.07 -12.49
C ASN A 218 15.79 28.10 -13.66
N ASP A 219 15.52 26.80 -13.43
CA ASP A 219 15.59 25.78 -14.49
C ASP A 219 14.51 26.01 -15.55
N VAL A 220 13.29 26.38 -15.11
CA VAL A 220 12.19 26.73 -16.04
C VAL A 220 12.57 27.96 -16.89
N ASN A 221 13.11 29.00 -16.27
CA ASN A 221 13.53 30.21 -16.98
C ASN A 221 14.67 29.93 -17.97
N GLN A 222 15.59 29.05 -17.64
CA GLN A 222 16.65 28.61 -18.54
C GLN A 222 16.09 27.90 -19.78
N VAL A 223 15.20 26.92 -19.59
CA VAL A 223 14.53 26.17 -20.68
C VAL A 223 13.70 27.11 -21.56
N LEU A 224 13.04 28.12 -20.98
CA LEU A 224 12.27 29.11 -21.72
C LEU A 224 13.19 30.02 -22.58
N LYS A 225 14.35 30.42 -22.05
CA LYS A 225 15.36 31.16 -22.81
C LYS A 225 15.88 30.36 -24.02
N GLU A 226 16.30 29.11 -23.79
CA GLU A 226 16.79 28.21 -24.84
C GLU A 226 15.75 27.97 -25.94
N ARG A 227 14.44 27.93 -25.59
CA ARG A 227 13.35 27.84 -26.58
C ARG A 227 13.05 29.16 -27.29
N GLY A 228 13.33 30.30 -26.65
CA GLY A 228 13.17 31.66 -27.25
C GLY A 228 14.25 32.01 -28.23
N ASP A 229 15.49 31.56 -28.01
CA ASP A 229 16.64 31.81 -28.87
C ASP A 229 16.65 30.93 -30.13
N ASN A 230 15.78 29.90 -30.20
CA ASN A 230 15.59 29.02 -31.38
C ASN A 230 14.38 29.40 -32.26
N LYS A 231 13.80 30.58 -32.08
CA LYS A 231 12.78 31.19 -32.95
C LYS A 231 13.34 32.44 -33.65
#